data_b5a6ac3c1b68d8e5d67f7ab382109e55
#
_entry.id   b5a6ac3c1b68d8e5d67f7ab382109e55
#
_cell.length_a   1.000
_cell.length_b   1.000
_cell.length_c   1.000
_cell.angle_alpha   90.00
_cell.angle_beta   90.00
_cell.angle_gamma   90.00
#
_symmetry.space_group_name_H-M   'P 1'
#
loop_
_entity.id
_entity.type
_entity.pdbx_description
1 polymer ?
#
loop_
_entity_poly.entity_id
_entity_poly.type
_entity_poly.pdbx_seq_one_letter_code
_entity_poly.pdbx_strand_id
1 'polypeptide(L)'
;RFVGSIHEHVENLSGDTEREMSVAPGLVLYHTGYSPRIIKGKSRRNLELILQRQQRGEHKKLDEYHLMDCYYTLEDYPQAAHYAKLARDSADRPVGSENRPHAVLLQSLILMGACEEEIEEAYKAARAAFPENADFPLIYGTWAWDQGYFACARAAYREGLHLYEEYYREGDFSGILAPSAYVRLGEAAVLAGDAEEAAALYERALAISPRYTPALAGLVHLLGAAGADDAALIEVLNGRYDVAADAAFLASVLAGTGF
;
A
#
# COMPACT_ATOMS: atom_id res chain seq x y z
N ARG A 1 -17.82 -25.62 -15.92
CA ARG A 1 -18.51 -25.43 -14.63
C ARG A 1 -17.64 -24.58 -13.71
N PHE A 2 -18.27 -23.93 -12.76
CA PHE A 2 -17.53 -23.29 -11.67
C PHE A 2 -17.10 -24.32 -10.64
N VAL A 3 -15.84 -24.28 -10.22
CA VAL A 3 -15.26 -25.14 -9.19
C VAL A 3 -14.47 -24.32 -8.19
N GLY A 4 -14.44 -24.82 -6.97
CA GLY A 4 -13.80 -24.14 -5.83
C GLY A 4 -14.83 -23.53 -4.88
N SER A 5 -14.53 -23.53 -3.60
CA SER A 5 -15.33 -22.86 -2.56
C SER A 5 -14.85 -21.45 -2.28
N ILE A 6 -13.61 -21.17 -2.67
CA ILE A 6 -12.91 -19.88 -2.56
C ILE A 6 -12.10 -19.73 -3.82
N HIS A 7 -12.08 -18.53 -4.42
CA HIS A 7 -11.45 -18.28 -5.73
C HIS A 7 -11.97 -19.26 -6.80
N GLU A 8 -13.28 -19.22 -6.99
CA GLU A 8 -13.96 -20.03 -7.99
C GLU A 8 -13.36 -19.81 -9.38
N HIS A 9 -13.07 -20.87 -10.08
CA HIS A 9 -12.61 -20.83 -11.45
C HIS A 9 -13.49 -21.66 -12.35
N VAL A 10 -13.43 -21.38 -13.65
CA VAL A 10 -14.19 -22.14 -14.66
C VAL A 10 -13.33 -23.29 -15.17
N GLU A 11 -13.82 -24.52 -15.00
CA GLU A 11 -13.23 -25.69 -15.64
C GLU A 11 -13.97 -26.02 -16.94
N ASN A 12 -13.19 -26.37 -17.96
CA ASN A 12 -13.74 -26.88 -19.19
C ASN A 12 -14.22 -28.34 -18.97
N LEU A 13 -15.44 -28.64 -19.40
CA LEU A 13 -16.02 -29.99 -19.30
C LEU A 13 -15.45 -30.95 -20.35
N SER A 14 -14.86 -30.46 -21.43
CA SER A 14 -14.29 -31.26 -22.52
C SER A 14 -12.92 -31.86 -22.23
N GLY A 15 -12.27 -31.47 -21.12
CA GLY A 15 -10.92 -31.96 -20.79
C GLY A 15 -9.79 -31.34 -21.65
N ASP A 16 -10.12 -30.41 -22.53
CA ASP A 16 -9.17 -29.71 -23.36
C ASP A 16 -8.37 -28.71 -22.50
N THR A 17 -7.05 -28.83 -22.50
CA THR A 17 -6.16 -28.03 -21.63
C THR A 17 -5.73 -26.72 -22.29
N GLU A 18 -5.96 -26.53 -23.57
CA GLU A 18 -5.63 -25.28 -24.27
C GLU A 18 -6.73 -24.24 -24.00
N ARG A 19 -6.40 -23.24 -23.21
CA ARG A 19 -7.23 -22.05 -23.01
C ARG A 19 -6.76 -20.97 -23.96
N GLU A 20 -7.51 -20.71 -25.02
CA GLU A 20 -7.35 -19.46 -25.76
C GLU A 20 -7.94 -18.32 -24.92
N MET A 21 -7.07 -17.44 -24.42
CA MET A 21 -7.50 -16.20 -23.81
C MET A 21 -7.53 -15.12 -24.88
N SER A 22 -8.71 -14.56 -25.13
CA SER A 22 -8.87 -13.42 -26.01
C SER A 22 -9.16 -12.16 -25.20
N VAL A 23 -8.55 -11.05 -25.61
CA VAL A 23 -8.85 -9.73 -25.08
C VAL A 23 -10.12 -9.22 -25.75
N ALA A 24 -11.11 -8.83 -24.96
CA ALA A 24 -12.34 -8.17 -25.46
C ALA A 24 -12.16 -6.64 -25.41
N PRO A 25 -11.68 -6.00 -26.49
CA PRO A 25 -11.45 -4.56 -26.51
C PRO A 25 -12.80 -3.85 -26.38
N GLY A 26 -12.88 -2.85 -25.49
CA GLY A 26 -14.08 -2.06 -25.22
C GLY A 26 -15.00 -2.60 -24.14
N LEU A 27 -14.71 -3.75 -23.52
CA LEU A 27 -15.43 -4.21 -22.33
C LEU A 27 -14.79 -3.59 -21.07
N VAL A 28 -15.51 -2.67 -20.43
CA VAL A 28 -15.11 -2.07 -19.16
C VAL A 28 -15.95 -2.68 -18.04
N LEU A 29 -15.30 -3.37 -17.10
CA LEU A 29 -15.95 -3.95 -15.93
C LEU A 29 -15.67 -3.09 -14.70
N TYR A 30 -16.71 -2.49 -14.14
CA TYR A 30 -16.62 -1.78 -12.87
C TYR A 30 -16.76 -2.76 -11.71
N HIS A 31 -15.65 -3.04 -11.02
CA HIS A 31 -15.64 -3.99 -9.90
C HIS A 31 -15.80 -3.26 -8.56
N THR A 32 -17.01 -3.32 -7.98
CA THR A 32 -17.32 -2.71 -6.67
C THR A 32 -16.99 -3.60 -5.46
N GLY A 33 -16.45 -4.79 -5.70
CA GLY A 33 -16.23 -5.84 -4.69
C GLY A 33 -15.10 -5.57 -3.70
N TYR A 34 -14.41 -4.43 -3.82
CA TYR A 34 -13.31 -4.01 -2.93
C TYR A 34 -13.70 -2.92 -1.91
N SER A 35 -15.00 -2.60 -1.77
CA SER A 35 -15.38 -1.71 -0.66
C SER A 35 -15.09 -2.38 0.69
N PRO A 36 -14.64 -1.64 1.73
CA PRO A 36 -14.22 -2.22 3.02
C PRO A 36 -15.27 -3.15 3.65
N ARG A 37 -16.54 -2.78 3.54
CA ARG A 37 -17.66 -3.59 4.05
C ARG A 37 -17.80 -4.93 3.32
N ILE A 38 -17.67 -4.92 2.00
CA ILE A 38 -17.82 -6.13 1.17
C ILE A 38 -16.62 -7.04 1.38
N ILE A 39 -15.40 -6.48 1.43
CA ILE A 39 -14.17 -7.24 1.66
C ILE A 39 -14.23 -7.96 3.01
N LYS A 40 -14.55 -7.27 4.11
CA LYS A 40 -14.68 -7.88 5.44
C LYS A 40 -15.74 -8.99 5.47
N GLY A 41 -16.87 -8.81 4.79
CA GLY A 41 -17.90 -9.85 4.65
C GLY A 41 -17.42 -11.07 3.90
N LYS A 42 -16.72 -10.90 2.80
CA LYS A 42 -16.09 -11.98 2.03
C LYS A 42 -15.04 -12.73 2.84
N SER A 43 -14.16 -12.01 3.54
CA SER A 43 -13.10 -12.60 4.37
C SER A 43 -13.66 -13.44 5.50
N ARG A 44 -14.73 -12.97 6.17
CA ARG A 44 -15.41 -13.75 7.21
C ARG A 44 -15.98 -15.06 6.66
N ARG A 45 -16.73 -14.98 5.54
CA ARG A 45 -17.27 -16.16 4.88
C ARG A 45 -16.17 -17.14 4.47
N ASN A 46 -15.09 -16.64 3.88
CA ASN A 46 -13.99 -17.47 3.42
C ASN A 46 -13.27 -18.15 4.60
N LEU A 47 -13.04 -17.43 5.68
CA LEU A 47 -12.48 -17.97 6.92
C LEU A 47 -13.31 -19.13 7.45
N GLU A 48 -14.62 -18.93 7.58
CA GLU A 48 -15.55 -20.00 8.05
C GLU A 48 -15.48 -21.23 7.15
N LEU A 49 -15.49 -21.06 5.83
CA LEU A 49 -15.42 -22.17 4.88
C LEU A 49 -14.09 -22.94 4.96
N ILE A 50 -12.96 -22.25 5.15
CA ILE A 50 -11.66 -22.92 5.29
C ILE A 50 -11.62 -23.70 6.60
N LEU A 51 -12.01 -23.08 7.72
CA LEU A 51 -11.98 -23.73 9.03
C LEU A 51 -12.93 -24.94 9.10
N GLN A 52 -14.15 -24.85 8.55
CA GLN A 52 -15.07 -25.97 8.47
C GLN A 52 -14.52 -27.15 7.65
N ARG A 53 -13.83 -26.85 6.55
CA ARG A 53 -13.17 -27.85 5.72
C ARG A 53 -12.01 -28.53 6.46
N GLN A 54 -11.17 -27.75 7.14
CA GLN A 54 -10.07 -28.27 7.94
C GLN A 54 -10.55 -29.17 9.10
N GLN A 55 -11.68 -28.83 9.74
CA GLN A 55 -12.31 -29.69 10.78
C GLN A 55 -12.73 -31.05 10.22
N ARG A 56 -12.98 -31.16 8.91
CA ARG A 56 -13.27 -32.46 8.24
C ARG A 56 -12.02 -33.22 7.80
N GLY A 57 -10.83 -32.70 8.15
CA GLY A 57 -9.54 -33.25 7.72
C GLY A 57 -9.16 -32.95 6.27
N GLU A 58 -9.86 -32.02 5.62
CA GLU A 58 -9.59 -31.62 4.24
C GLU A 58 -8.72 -30.38 4.21
N HIS A 59 -7.46 -30.52 3.80
CA HIS A 59 -6.53 -29.41 3.60
C HIS A 59 -6.31 -29.18 2.10
N LYS A 60 -6.24 -27.92 1.70
CA LYS A 60 -5.91 -27.52 0.32
C LYS A 60 -4.63 -26.73 0.29
N LYS A 61 -3.95 -26.78 -0.85
CA LYS A 61 -2.88 -25.85 -1.18
C LYS A 61 -3.36 -24.43 -0.96
N LEU A 62 -2.48 -23.57 -0.47
CA LEU A 62 -2.74 -22.18 -0.17
C LEU A 62 -3.72 -21.90 0.99
N ASP A 63 -4.11 -22.87 1.80
CA ASP A 63 -5.00 -22.63 2.94
C ASP A 63 -4.35 -21.60 3.92
N GLU A 64 -3.08 -21.76 4.22
CA GLU A 64 -2.34 -20.84 5.10
C GLU A 64 -2.30 -19.41 4.51
N TYR A 65 -2.09 -19.31 3.21
CA TYR A 65 -2.11 -18.03 2.50
C TYR A 65 -3.49 -17.35 2.60
N HIS A 66 -4.56 -18.09 2.35
CA HIS A 66 -5.90 -17.54 2.44
C HIS A 66 -6.34 -17.23 3.86
N LEU A 67 -5.92 -18.04 4.85
CA LEU A 67 -6.16 -17.76 6.27
C LEU A 67 -5.44 -16.47 6.70
N MET A 68 -4.19 -16.31 6.31
CA MET A 68 -3.42 -15.08 6.51
C MET A 68 -4.19 -13.84 6.02
N ASP A 69 -4.64 -13.85 4.75
CA ASP A 69 -5.36 -12.73 4.16
C ASP A 69 -6.73 -12.48 4.83
N CYS A 70 -7.44 -13.55 5.20
CA CYS A 70 -8.70 -13.42 5.92
C CYS A 70 -8.51 -12.76 7.28
N TYR A 71 -7.58 -13.24 8.08
CA TYR A 71 -7.30 -12.68 9.41
C TYR A 71 -6.78 -11.26 9.34
N TYR A 72 -5.88 -10.96 8.39
CA TYR A 72 -5.38 -9.60 8.17
C TYR A 72 -6.52 -8.63 7.82
N THR A 73 -7.41 -9.02 6.91
CA THR A 73 -8.57 -8.21 6.53
C THR A 73 -9.57 -8.02 7.68
N LEU A 74 -9.68 -8.99 8.57
CA LEU A 74 -10.52 -8.94 9.76
C LEU A 74 -9.84 -8.25 10.95
N GLU A 75 -8.60 -7.78 10.78
CA GLU A 75 -7.82 -7.06 11.79
C GLU A 75 -7.43 -7.96 12.99
N ASP A 76 -7.45 -9.29 12.82
CA ASP A 76 -6.88 -10.23 13.78
C ASP A 76 -5.39 -10.43 13.47
N TYR A 77 -4.59 -9.43 13.83
CA TYR A 77 -3.17 -9.37 13.49
C TYR A 77 -2.33 -10.50 14.12
N PRO A 78 -2.60 -10.98 15.34
CA PRO A 78 -1.90 -12.14 15.87
C PRO A 78 -2.08 -13.39 15.01
N GLN A 79 -3.32 -13.70 14.58
CA GLN A 79 -3.58 -14.82 13.69
C GLN A 79 -3.02 -14.58 12.29
N ALA A 80 -3.14 -13.35 11.77
CA ALA A 80 -2.55 -12.97 10.50
C ALA A 80 -1.03 -13.20 10.48
N ALA A 81 -0.32 -12.78 11.52
CA ALA A 81 1.12 -13.00 11.67
C ALA A 81 1.48 -14.49 11.77
N HIS A 82 0.67 -15.27 12.52
CA HIS A 82 0.86 -16.73 12.62
C HIS A 82 0.77 -17.40 11.25
N TYR A 83 -0.32 -17.17 10.52
CA TYR A 83 -0.51 -17.77 9.20
C TYR A 83 0.42 -17.18 8.13
N ALA A 84 0.88 -15.94 8.29
CA ALA A 84 1.88 -15.36 7.41
C ALA A 84 3.23 -16.07 7.53
N LYS A 85 3.64 -16.46 8.74
CA LYS A 85 4.84 -17.30 8.94
C LYS A 85 4.69 -18.66 8.25
N LEU A 86 3.55 -19.32 8.40
CA LEU A 86 3.27 -20.61 7.77
C LEU A 86 3.24 -20.50 6.24
N ALA A 87 2.54 -19.48 5.69
CA ALA A 87 2.46 -19.24 4.26
C ALA A 87 3.82 -18.87 3.65
N ARG A 88 4.66 -18.12 4.37
CA ARG A 88 6.03 -17.78 3.96
C ARG A 88 6.90 -19.04 3.82
N ASP A 89 6.77 -19.98 4.75
CA ASP A 89 7.58 -21.20 4.81
C ASP A 89 7.00 -22.33 3.94
N SER A 90 5.77 -22.14 3.40
CA SER A 90 5.12 -23.09 2.49
C SER A 90 5.78 -23.11 1.11
N ALA A 91 5.80 -24.29 0.48
CA ALA A 91 6.19 -24.44 -0.92
C ALA A 91 5.10 -23.98 -1.90
N ASP A 92 3.84 -23.97 -1.46
CA ASP A 92 2.68 -23.59 -2.26
C ASP A 92 2.41 -22.09 -2.10
N ARG A 93 2.76 -21.29 -3.11
CA ARG A 93 2.55 -19.83 -3.13
C ARG A 93 1.84 -19.43 -4.41
N PRO A 94 0.93 -18.42 -4.37
CA PRO A 94 0.34 -17.88 -5.58
C PRO A 94 1.41 -17.18 -6.43
N VAL A 95 1.44 -17.46 -7.72
CA VAL A 95 2.37 -16.80 -8.65
C VAL A 95 2.10 -15.29 -8.68
N GLY A 96 3.16 -14.49 -8.55
CA GLY A 96 3.09 -13.03 -8.56
C GLY A 96 2.64 -12.40 -7.23
N SER A 97 2.54 -13.21 -6.15
CA SER A 97 2.20 -12.74 -4.82
C SER A 97 3.10 -13.35 -3.73
N GLU A 98 4.31 -13.75 -4.13
CA GLU A 98 5.27 -14.43 -3.26
C GLU A 98 5.76 -13.53 -2.11
N ASN A 99 5.75 -12.21 -2.31
CA ASN A 99 6.12 -11.22 -1.30
C ASN A 99 5.00 -10.98 -0.26
N ARG A 100 3.75 -11.34 -0.58
CA ARG A 100 2.57 -11.03 0.25
C ARG A 100 2.68 -11.57 1.68
N PRO A 101 3.11 -12.82 1.96
CA PRO A 101 3.29 -13.31 3.33
C PRO A 101 4.29 -12.49 4.15
N HIS A 102 5.37 -12.01 3.53
CA HIS A 102 6.33 -11.14 4.21
C HIS A 102 5.72 -9.77 4.53
N ALA A 103 4.96 -9.20 3.60
CA ALA A 103 4.29 -7.91 3.81
C ALA A 103 3.24 -8.00 4.93
N VAL A 104 2.40 -9.04 4.91
CA VAL A 104 1.39 -9.25 5.97
C VAL A 104 2.04 -9.52 7.31
N LEU A 105 3.12 -10.30 7.37
CA LEU A 105 3.85 -10.52 8.61
C LEU A 105 4.37 -9.22 9.20
N LEU A 106 5.12 -8.44 8.40
CA LEU A 106 5.69 -7.16 8.85
C LEU A 106 4.61 -6.19 9.31
N GLN A 107 3.57 -6.00 8.50
CA GLN A 107 2.46 -5.10 8.84
C GLN A 107 1.69 -5.57 10.07
N SER A 108 1.44 -6.89 10.22
CA SER A 108 0.74 -7.43 11.39
C SER A 108 1.55 -7.23 12.68
N LEU A 109 2.87 -7.45 12.64
CA LEU A 109 3.76 -7.20 13.78
C LEU A 109 3.73 -5.73 14.20
N ILE A 110 3.77 -4.81 13.23
CA ILE A 110 3.67 -3.36 13.48
C ILE A 110 2.31 -3.03 14.10
N LEU A 111 1.20 -3.49 13.50
CA LEU A 111 -0.16 -3.15 13.92
C LEU A 111 -0.56 -3.77 15.28
N MET A 112 0.03 -4.89 15.67
CA MET A 112 -0.19 -5.47 16.99
C MET A 112 0.76 -4.92 18.06
N GLY A 113 1.71 -4.04 17.69
CA GLY A 113 2.68 -3.47 18.62
C GLY A 113 3.70 -4.48 19.13
N ALA A 114 4.17 -5.36 18.25
CA ALA A 114 5.24 -6.31 18.57
C ALA A 114 6.54 -5.57 18.96
N CYS A 115 7.48 -6.26 19.60
CA CYS A 115 8.74 -5.64 19.97
C CYS A 115 9.58 -5.28 18.74
N GLU A 116 10.47 -4.31 18.91
CA GLU A 116 11.32 -3.76 17.85
C GLU A 116 12.14 -4.86 17.16
N GLU A 117 12.68 -5.79 17.95
CA GLU A 117 13.50 -6.88 17.44
C GLU A 117 12.73 -7.80 16.48
N GLU A 118 11.46 -8.12 16.77
CA GLU A 118 10.62 -8.93 15.90
C GLU A 118 10.28 -8.19 14.58
N ILE A 119 10.01 -6.88 14.65
CA ILE A 119 9.73 -6.06 13.48
C ILE A 119 10.98 -5.95 12.59
N GLU A 120 12.15 -5.67 13.19
CA GLU A 120 13.40 -5.61 12.46
C GLU A 120 13.79 -6.95 11.82
N GLU A 121 13.60 -8.06 12.52
CA GLU A 121 13.87 -9.40 11.97
C GLU A 121 12.98 -9.70 10.76
N ALA A 122 11.68 -9.40 10.87
CA ALA A 122 10.73 -9.58 9.77
C ALA A 122 11.08 -8.68 8.57
N TYR A 123 11.46 -7.42 8.82
CA TYR A 123 11.91 -6.49 7.78
C TYR A 123 13.18 -7.00 7.08
N LYS A 124 14.22 -7.38 7.84
CA LYS A 124 15.47 -7.89 7.29
C LYS A 124 15.25 -9.15 6.45
N ALA A 125 14.40 -10.07 6.93
CA ALA A 125 14.04 -11.28 6.18
C ALA A 125 13.30 -10.97 4.87
N ALA A 126 12.36 -10.01 4.89
CA ALA A 126 11.63 -9.58 3.71
C ALA A 126 12.56 -8.93 2.67
N ARG A 127 13.47 -8.05 3.12
CA ARG A 127 14.45 -7.40 2.25
C ARG A 127 15.44 -8.39 1.63
N ALA A 128 15.87 -9.40 2.39
CA ALA A 128 16.77 -10.44 1.88
C ALA A 128 16.09 -11.30 0.79
N ALA A 129 14.78 -11.60 0.96
CA ALA A 129 14.02 -12.40 0.01
C ALA A 129 13.62 -11.62 -1.25
N PHE A 130 13.35 -10.32 -1.13
CA PHE A 130 12.84 -9.46 -2.20
C PHE A 130 13.60 -8.12 -2.23
N PRO A 131 14.86 -8.10 -2.68
CA PRO A 131 15.72 -6.92 -2.63
C PRO A 131 15.22 -5.74 -3.49
N GLU A 132 14.43 -6.00 -4.53
CA GLU A 132 13.89 -4.97 -5.45
C GLU A 132 12.51 -4.46 -5.02
N ASN A 133 11.92 -5.02 -3.97
CA ASN A 133 10.58 -4.64 -3.56
C ASN A 133 10.60 -3.39 -2.67
N ALA A 134 9.96 -2.33 -3.15
CA ALA A 134 9.88 -1.03 -2.48
C ALA A 134 8.95 -1.02 -1.26
N ASP A 135 7.99 -1.95 -1.17
CA ASP A 135 6.99 -1.96 -0.10
C ASP A 135 7.64 -2.06 1.28
N PHE A 136 8.64 -2.95 1.42
CA PHE A 136 9.24 -3.24 2.72
C PHE A 136 9.95 -2.03 3.34
N PRO A 137 10.86 -1.33 2.66
CA PRO A 137 11.48 -0.16 3.24
C PRO A 137 10.49 1.00 3.45
N LEU A 138 9.43 1.13 2.63
CA LEU A 138 8.39 2.14 2.84
C LEU A 138 7.53 1.82 4.07
N ILE A 139 7.15 0.55 4.28
CA ILE A 139 6.42 0.10 5.47
C ILE A 139 7.27 0.31 6.73
N TYR A 140 8.52 -0.15 6.70
CA TYR A 140 9.43 0.00 7.84
C TYR A 140 9.75 1.46 8.14
N GLY A 141 9.96 2.29 7.10
CA GLY A 141 10.17 3.72 7.25
C GLY A 141 8.98 4.42 7.93
N THR A 142 7.76 4.01 7.60
CA THR A 142 6.55 4.55 8.24
C THR A 142 6.50 4.18 9.72
N TRP A 143 6.75 2.92 10.05
CA TRP A 143 6.84 2.48 11.45
C TRP A 143 7.95 3.23 12.21
N ALA A 144 9.15 3.32 11.65
CA ALA A 144 10.27 4.01 12.28
C ALA A 144 9.99 5.51 12.50
N TRP A 145 9.28 6.14 11.57
CA TRP A 145 8.84 7.54 11.72
C TRP A 145 7.88 7.69 12.91
N ASP A 146 6.89 6.82 13.01
CA ASP A 146 5.88 6.84 14.08
C ASP A 146 6.50 6.55 15.47
N GLN A 147 7.61 5.81 15.51
CA GLN A 147 8.39 5.58 16.74
C GLN A 147 9.35 6.74 17.07
N GLY A 148 9.49 7.73 16.19
CA GLY A 148 10.45 8.83 16.37
C GLY A 148 11.88 8.49 15.94
N TYR A 149 12.11 7.36 15.28
CA TYR A 149 13.42 6.96 14.74
C TYR A 149 13.71 7.64 13.39
N PHE A 150 13.68 8.97 13.38
CA PHE A 150 13.70 9.77 12.16
C PHE A 150 14.90 9.51 11.25
N ALA A 151 16.05 9.19 11.79
CA ALA A 151 17.24 8.87 10.97
C ALA A 151 17.04 7.55 10.21
N CYS A 152 16.54 6.51 10.87
CA CYS A 152 16.21 5.23 10.27
C CYS A 152 15.07 5.37 9.27
N ALA A 153 14.03 6.12 9.62
CA ALA A 153 12.89 6.37 8.74
C ALA A 153 13.32 7.04 7.42
N ARG A 154 14.13 8.11 7.50
CA ARG A 154 14.64 8.80 6.31
C ARG A 154 15.50 7.89 5.42
N ALA A 155 16.35 7.06 6.02
CA ALA A 155 17.15 6.11 5.27
C ALA A 155 16.26 5.09 4.54
N ALA A 156 15.29 4.51 5.24
CA ALA A 156 14.34 3.56 4.69
C ALA A 156 13.44 4.18 3.59
N TYR A 157 12.96 5.40 3.80
CA TYR A 157 12.19 6.10 2.77
C TYR A 157 13.00 6.37 1.50
N ARG A 158 14.26 6.84 1.63
CA ARG A 158 15.12 7.06 0.46
C ARG A 158 15.38 5.77 -0.31
N GLU A 159 15.67 4.67 0.40
CA GLU A 159 15.82 3.36 -0.22
C GLU A 159 14.53 2.92 -0.91
N GLY A 160 13.39 2.98 -0.21
CA GLY A 160 12.10 2.58 -0.75
C GLY A 160 11.66 3.39 -1.96
N LEU A 161 11.88 4.72 -1.93
CA LEU A 161 11.56 5.59 -3.06
C LEU A 161 12.49 5.35 -4.26
N HIS A 162 13.78 5.08 -4.04
CA HIS A 162 14.69 4.68 -5.12
C HIS A 162 14.22 3.37 -5.78
N LEU A 163 13.87 2.36 -5.00
CA LEU A 163 13.32 1.11 -5.52
C LEU A 163 11.98 1.32 -6.22
N TYR A 164 11.13 2.20 -5.69
CA TYR A 164 9.87 2.57 -6.33
C TYR A 164 10.11 3.21 -7.71
N GLU A 165 11.03 4.14 -7.84
CA GLU A 165 11.34 4.80 -9.11
C GLU A 165 11.91 3.82 -10.14
N GLU A 166 12.64 2.80 -9.71
CA GLU A 166 13.34 1.85 -10.59
C GLU A 166 12.48 0.63 -10.96
N TYR A 167 11.70 0.09 -10.02
CA TYR A 167 11.04 -1.21 -10.18
C TYR A 167 9.51 -1.19 -10.06
N TYR A 168 8.90 -0.02 -9.81
CA TYR A 168 7.43 0.05 -9.61
C TYR A 168 6.66 -0.54 -10.77
N ARG A 169 5.66 -1.36 -10.44
CA ARG A 169 4.64 -1.85 -11.36
C ARG A 169 3.26 -1.38 -10.93
N GLU A 170 2.40 -1.11 -11.89
CA GLU A 170 1.03 -0.71 -11.60
C GLU A 170 0.33 -1.79 -10.74
N GLY A 171 -0.17 -1.38 -9.57
CA GLY A 171 -0.80 -2.27 -8.59
C GLY A 171 0.08 -2.65 -7.40
N ASP A 172 1.38 -2.33 -7.40
CA ASP A 172 2.24 -2.52 -6.23
C ASP A 172 1.78 -1.60 -5.08
N PHE A 173 1.90 -2.10 -3.84
CA PHE A 173 1.48 -1.35 -2.65
C PHE A 173 2.32 -0.09 -2.41
N SER A 174 3.55 -0.09 -2.86
CA SER A 174 4.45 1.08 -2.84
C SER A 174 3.86 2.32 -3.52
N GLY A 175 3.02 2.16 -4.55
CA GLY A 175 2.31 3.28 -5.16
C GLY A 175 1.38 4.01 -4.20
N ILE A 176 0.90 3.36 -3.15
CA ILE A 176 0.08 3.96 -2.08
C ILE A 176 0.98 4.62 -1.02
N LEU A 177 2.14 4.04 -0.73
CA LEU A 177 3.05 4.49 0.32
C LEU A 177 3.97 5.62 -0.12
N ALA A 178 4.40 5.64 -1.39
CA ALA A 178 5.37 6.58 -1.91
C ALA A 178 4.99 8.06 -1.72
N PRO A 179 3.73 8.50 -1.96
CA PRO A 179 3.35 9.89 -1.70
C PRO A 179 3.58 10.33 -0.25
N SER A 180 3.28 9.45 0.71
CA SER A 180 3.50 9.72 2.14
C SER A 180 5.00 9.80 2.46
N ALA A 181 5.82 8.90 1.91
CA ALA A 181 7.25 8.90 2.11
C ALA A 181 7.91 10.18 1.57
N TYR A 182 7.51 10.63 0.38
CA TYR A 182 7.96 11.92 -0.17
C TYR A 182 7.60 13.09 0.74
N VAL A 183 6.36 13.12 1.26
CA VAL A 183 5.95 14.19 2.18
C VAL A 183 6.78 14.17 3.46
N ARG A 184 7.02 13.02 4.07
CA ARG A 184 7.84 12.90 5.28
C ARG A 184 9.28 13.37 5.06
N LEU A 185 9.87 13.07 3.90
CA LEU A 185 11.18 13.61 3.53
C LEU A 185 11.13 15.12 3.29
N GLY A 186 10.05 15.63 2.66
CA GLY A 186 9.83 17.06 2.46
C GLY A 186 9.71 17.83 3.80
N GLU A 187 8.95 17.29 4.76
CA GLU A 187 8.88 17.84 6.11
C GLU A 187 10.26 17.88 6.79
N ALA A 188 11.07 16.83 6.62
CA ALA A 188 12.42 16.81 7.14
C ALA A 188 13.34 17.84 6.45
N ALA A 189 13.18 18.09 5.16
CA ALA A 189 13.90 19.11 4.41
C ALA A 189 13.51 20.54 4.88
N VAL A 190 12.21 20.78 5.13
CA VAL A 190 11.73 22.05 5.73
C VAL A 190 12.43 22.32 7.07
N LEU A 191 12.47 21.29 7.95
CA LEU A 191 13.14 21.40 9.25
C LEU A 191 14.66 21.64 9.12
N ALA A 192 15.27 21.17 8.04
CA ALA A 192 16.69 21.44 7.73
C ALA A 192 16.92 22.81 7.06
N GLY A 193 15.85 23.54 6.74
CA GLY A 193 15.92 24.84 6.04
C GLY A 193 16.12 24.72 4.54
N ASP A 194 15.96 23.52 3.96
CA ASP A 194 16.08 23.26 2.53
C ASP A 194 14.70 23.29 1.86
N ALA A 195 14.24 24.51 1.56
CA ALA A 195 12.93 24.72 0.94
C ALA A 195 12.88 24.20 -0.50
N GLU A 196 14.00 24.19 -1.22
CA GLU A 196 14.08 23.71 -2.60
C GLU A 196 13.91 22.18 -2.65
N GLU A 197 14.64 21.43 -1.81
CA GLU A 197 14.46 19.97 -1.67
C GLU A 197 13.04 19.65 -1.22
N ALA A 198 12.49 20.39 -0.25
CA ALA A 198 11.14 20.18 0.24
C ALA A 198 10.10 20.34 -0.87
N ALA A 199 10.17 21.41 -1.65
CA ALA A 199 9.27 21.65 -2.77
C ALA A 199 9.35 20.52 -3.80
N ALA A 200 10.56 20.11 -4.18
CA ALA A 200 10.77 19.03 -5.14
C ALA A 200 10.15 17.70 -4.65
N LEU A 201 10.27 17.40 -3.36
CA LEU A 201 9.69 16.19 -2.75
C LEU A 201 8.15 16.22 -2.73
N TYR A 202 7.55 17.37 -2.38
CA TYR A 202 6.09 17.53 -2.44
C TYR A 202 5.56 17.44 -3.87
N GLU A 203 6.29 17.96 -4.85
CA GLU A 203 5.95 17.83 -6.26
C GLU A 203 5.95 16.37 -6.72
N ARG A 204 6.93 15.58 -6.29
CA ARG A 204 6.96 14.14 -6.59
C ARG A 204 5.76 13.41 -5.99
N ALA A 205 5.37 13.74 -4.76
CA ALA A 205 4.17 13.17 -4.15
C ALA A 205 2.90 13.49 -4.95
N LEU A 206 2.76 14.75 -5.42
CA LEU A 206 1.62 15.18 -6.24
C LEU A 206 1.64 14.61 -7.65
N ALA A 207 2.80 14.29 -8.21
CA ALA A 207 2.90 13.60 -9.50
C ALA A 207 2.32 12.18 -9.44
N ILE A 208 2.47 11.49 -8.30
CA ILE A 208 1.89 10.15 -8.06
C ILE A 208 0.40 10.27 -7.71
N SER A 209 0.06 11.18 -6.80
CA SER A 209 -1.29 11.39 -6.30
C SER A 209 -1.65 12.88 -6.35
N PRO A 210 -2.27 13.35 -7.44
CA PRO A 210 -2.52 14.78 -7.65
C PRO A 210 -3.37 15.46 -6.57
N ARG A 211 -4.21 14.69 -5.86
CA ARG A 211 -5.04 15.20 -4.75
C ARG A 211 -4.53 14.77 -3.37
N TYR A 212 -3.22 14.57 -3.22
CA TYR A 212 -2.64 14.22 -1.93
C TYR A 212 -2.52 15.45 -1.04
N THR A 213 -3.50 15.65 -0.17
CA THR A 213 -3.65 16.83 0.71
C THR A 213 -2.36 17.22 1.45
N PRO A 214 -1.60 16.29 2.09
CA PRO A 214 -0.40 16.69 2.82
C PRO A 214 0.68 17.32 1.94
N ALA A 215 0.85 16.84 0.71
CA ALA A 215 1.84 17.39 -0.21
C ALA A 215 1.44 18.78 -0.71
N LEU A 216 0.17 18.98 -1.06
CA LEU A 216 -0.33 20.28 -1.50
C LEU A 216 -0.26 21.30 -0.35
N ALA A 217 -0.65 20.91 0.87
CA ALA A 217 -0.52 21.76 2.05
C ALA A 217 0.94 22.16 2.31
N GLY A 218 1.89 21.21 2.18
CA GLY A 218 3.32 21.48 2.30
C GLY A 218 3.81 22.54 1.29
N LEU A 219 3.40 22.44 0.01
CA LEU A 219 3.73 23.45 -1.01
C LEU A 219 3.13 24.81 -0.70
N VAL A 220 1.86 24.86 -0.28
CA VAL A 220 1.19 26.12 0.10
C VAL A 220 1.92 26.78 1.26
N HIS A 221 2.33 26.03 2.28
CA HIS A 221 3.13 26.55 3.39
C HIS A 221 4.48 27.09 2.94
N LEU A 222 5.18 26.41 2.02
CA LEU A 222 6.44 26.90 1.47
C LEU A 222 6.27 28.21 0.70
N LEU A 223 5.23 28.32 -0.12
CA LEU A 223 4.91 29.55 -0.86
C LEU A 223 4.61 30.71 0.09
N GLY A 224 3.80 30.46 1.13
CA GLY A 224 3.52 31.47 2.15
C GLY A 224 4.76 31.90 2.92
N ALA A 225 5.64 30.97 3.29
CA ALA A 225 6.91 31.26 3.95
C ALA A 225 7.87 32.06 3.03
N ALA A 226 7.80 31.87 1.72
CA ALA A 226 8.52 32.66 0.72
C ALA A 226 7.91 34.04 0.46
N GLY A 227 6.78 34.39 1.11
CA GLY A 227 6.11 35.68 0.97
C GLY A 227 5.20 35.78 -0.27
N ALA A 228 4.77 34.64 -0.84
CA ALA A 228 3.78 34.65 -1.91
C ALA A 228 2.45 35.23 -1.42
N ASP A 229 1.86 36.10 -2.23
CA ASP A 229 0.53 36.63 -2.00
C ASP A 229 -0.56 35.71 -2.58
N ASP A 230 -1.82 36.03 -2.29
CA ASP A 230 -2.97 35.23 -2.76
C ASP A 230 -2.98 35.09 -4.29
N ALA A 231 -2.53 36.13 -5.02
CA ALA A 231 -2.53 36.09 -6.49
C ALA A 231 -1.52 35.08 -7.02
N ALA A 232 -0.33 35.03 -6.44
CA ALA A 232 0.72 34.06 -6.78
C ALA A 232 0.26 32.64 -6.43
N LEU A 233 -0.37 32.45 -5.28
CA LEU A 233 -0.91 31.14 -4.89
C LEU A 233 -2.02 30.66 -5.87
N ILE A 234 -2.95 31.55 -6.22
CA ILE A 234 -4.01 31.23 -7.17
C ILE A 234 -3.43 30.86 -8.54
N GLU A 235 -2.40 31.55 -9.01
CA GLU A 235 -1.72 31.22 -10.27
C GLU A 235 -1.14 29.80 -10.26
N VAL A 236 -0.43 29.43 -9.18
CA VAL A 236 0.13 28.07 -9.00
C VAL A 236 -0.96 27.03 -8.98
N LEU A 237 -2.07 27.25 -8.27
CA LEU A 237 -3.20 26.31 -8.19
C LEU A 237 -3.93 26.17 -9.51
N ASN A 238 -4.17 27.27 -10.24
CA ASN A 238 -4.82 27.27 -11.56
C ASN A 238 -3.96 26.55 -12.62
N GLY A 239 -2.66 26.59 -12.49
CA GLY A 239 -1.76 25.83 -13.39
C GLY A 239 -1.80 24.32 -13.17
N ARG A 240 -2.37 23.87 -12.04
CA ARG A 240 -2.35 22.47 -11.63
C ARG A 240 -3.73 21.81 -11.58
N TYR A 241 -4.77 22.57 -11.23
CA TYR A 241 -6.11 22.06 -10.98
C TYR A 241 -7.18 22.80 -11.79
N ASP A 242 -8.27 22.12 -12.10
CA ASP A 242 -9.50 22.76 -12.54
C ASP A 242 -10.23 23.31 -11.31
N VAL A 243 -10.12 24.62 -11.08
CA VAL A 243 -10.67 25.28 -9.89
C VAL A 243 -12.18 25.02 -9.71
N ALA A 244 -12.94 24.86 -10.79
CA ALA A 244 -14.38 24.57 -10.68
C ALA A 244 -14.63 23.11 -10.28
N ALA A 245 -13.91 22.17 -10.90
CA ALA A 245 -14.04 20.75 -10.61
C ALA A 245 -13.41 20.35 -9.26
N ASP A 246 -12.33 21.05 -8.86
CA ASP A 246 -11.52 20.74 -7.67
C ASP A 246 -11.85 21.66 -6.47
N ALA A 247 -12.83 22.54 -6.57
CA ALA A 247 -13.13 23.58 -5.58
C ALA A 247 -13.24 23.07 -4.14
N ALA A 248 -13.95 21.97 -3.93
CA ALA A 248 -14.13 21.39 -2.60
C ALA A 248 -12.81 20.84 -2.01
N PHE A 249 -11.97 20.22 -2.83
CA PHE A 249 -10.66 19.74 -2.45
C PHE A 249 -9.74 20.91 -2.09
N LEU A 250 -9.62 21.91 -2.98
CA LEU A 250 -8.77 23.08 -2.76
C LEU A 250 -9.18 23.84 -1.51
N ALA A 251 -10.48 24.08 -1.31
CA ALA A 251 -10.99 24.72 -0.10
C ALA A 251 -10.62 23.95 1.17
N SER A 252 -10.69 22.61 1.14
CA SER A 252 -10.30 21.79 2.30
C SER A 252 -8.82 21.89 2.64
N VAL A 253 -7.95 22.02 1.63
CA VAL A 253 -6.52 22.20 1.83
C VAL A 253 -6.21 23.59 2.38
N LEU A 254 -6.75 24.64 1.74
CA LEU A 254 -6.50 26.04 2.11
C LEU A 254 -6.99 26.37 3.51
N ALA A 255 -8.18 25.87 3.90
CA ALA A 255 -8.69 26.03 5.26
C ALA A 255 -7.76 25.48 6.36
N GLY A 256 -6.95 24.46 6.04
CA GLY A 256 -5.94 23.88 6.94
C GLY A 256 -4.61 24.62 6.97
N THR A 257 -4.34 25.52 6.01
CA THR A 257 -3.04 26.20 5.85
C THR A 257 -3.04 27.64 6.36
N GLY A 258 -4.16 28.21 6.71
CA GLY A 258 -4.29 29.57 7.24
C GLY A 258 -4.28 30.68 6.16
N PHE A 259 -4.49 30.29 4.88
CA PHE A 259 -4.78 31.20 3.77
C PHE A 259 -6.28 31.43 3.61
#